data_31c305044f1427f7d8f5c8efaf273541
#
_entry.id   31c305044f1427f7d8f5c8efaf273541
#
_cell.length_a   1.000
_cell.length_b   1.000
_cell.length_c   1.000
_cell.angle_alpha   90.00
_cell.angle_beta   90.00
_cell.angle_gamma   90.00
#
_symmetry.space_group_name_H-M   'P 1'
#
loop_
_entity.id
_entity.type
_entity.pdbx_description
1 polymer ?
#
loop_
_entity_poly.entity_id
_entity_poly.type
_entity_poly.pdbx_seq_one_letter_code
_entity_poly.pdbx_strand_id
1 'polypeptide(L)'
;MSGASRRISARELIAALLDPDSFTSWDRPPLTVTGREHYQAELRKAVDAAGTDESVLTGSGLLRGRPVAVIACEFGFLAGSIGVAAAERIVAAVERATELGLPLVASPTSGGTRMQEGTVAFVQMVKIAGAVAAHKAAGYPYVVYLRDPTMGGVFASWGSLGHMTFAQPGALIGFLGPRVYQALYDRPFPEGVQTAENLYRNGVIDGVVGVTVFRRIAHRALSVFSGVPDVTATTAVTGPGSAAAAQTPARGEHPAEPESGVAEAVPGSRNTHRMSTAGRPSEAAASSGARASVHAKSRPGPDVSSRSEGVSNDIAAWDSVTISRRSDRPGLRELLRQVTQRVPLSGTGQGESDRTVVLALARFRGQPCVVFGHDRSGQRGEHTMGPAALREARRSMQLAQELRLPLVLVIDTVGAALSKEAEERGLAPEIARCIADLVLLDTPTVSVLLGQGTGGGALALLPADRVLAATHGWLAPLPPEGASAIVYRDTCHAAELAAAQRIRAADLLADGIVDRIVVEKPDAADEPVEFARRMVATIAEELAALRAVPADELRAARQARYRRLGTADSLPGSTAE
;
A
#
# COMPACT_ATOMS: atom_id res chain seq x y z
N MET A 1 18.02 23.03 26.81
CA MET A 1 18.61 21.74 26.36
C MET A 1 17.64 20.64 26.75
N SER A 2 16.73 20.27 25.87
CA SER A 2 15.79 19.19 26.07
C SER A 2 16.58 17.88 25.95
N GLY A 3 16.66 17.10 27.02
CA GLY A 3 17.29 15.80 27.00
C GLY A 3 16.59 14.92 25.97
N ALA A 4 17.30 14.57 24.91
CA ALA A 4 16.82 13.64 23.91
C ALA A 4 16.43 12.34 24.64
N SER A 5 15.14 12.04 24.68
CA SER A 5 14.65 10.76 25.21
C SER A 5 15.39 9.64 24.48
N ARG A 6 16.06 8.76 25.23
CA ARG A 6 16.79 7.62 24.65
C ARG A 6 15.79 6.79 23.80
N ARG A 7 16.09 6.60 22.52
CA ARG A 7 15.33 5.71 21.66
C ARG A 7 15.47 4.28 22.18
N ILE A 8 14.34 3.60 22.37
CA ILE A 8 14.33 2.18 22.73
C ILE A 8 14.57 1.33 21.48
N SER A 9 15.36 0.27 21.60
CA SER A 9 15.60 -0.70 20.54
C SER A 9 14.33 -1.52 20.22
N ALA A 10 14.35 -2.26 19.12
CA ALA A 10 13.28 -3.20 18.79
C ALA A 10 13.12 -4.29 19.88
N ARG A 11 14.23 -4.80 20.43
CA ARG A 11 14.20 -5.80 21.50
C ARG A 11 13.62 -5.25 22.80
N GLU A 12 14.01 -4.04 23.19
CA GLU A 12 13.43 -3.37 24.37
C GLU A 12 11.92 -3.10 24.21
N LEU A 13 11.48 -2.74 22.99
CA LEU A 13 10.06 -2.58 22.69
C LEU A 13 9.31 -3.92 22.83
N ILE A 14 9.81 -4.98 22.21
CA ILE A 14 9.21 -6.32 22.25
C ILE A 14 9.07 -6.76 23.72
N ALA A 15 10.15 -6.62 24.52
CA ALA A 15 10.13 -6.95 25.95
C ALA A 15 9.15 -6.10 26.76
N ALA A 16 8.95 -4.82 26.40
CA ALA A 16 7.97 -3.95 27.07
C ALA A 16 6.52 -4.25 26.66
N LEU A 17 6.32 -4.77 25.44
CA LEU A 17 5.00 -5.02 24.85
C LEU A 17 4.46 -6.41 25.24
N LEU A 18 5.29 -7.44 25.17
CA LEU A 18 4.89 -8.83 25.39
C LEU A 18 5.08 -9.27 26.84
N ASP A 19 4.51 -10.41 27.17
CA ASP A 19 4.73 -11.07 28.45
C ASP A 19 6.13 -11.68 28.48
N PRO A 20 6.79 -11.73 29.66
CA PRO A 20 8.12 -12.30 29.79
C PRO A 20 8.22 -13.69 29.16
N ASP A 21 9.33 -13.95 28.47
CA ASP A 21 9.70 -15.23 27.84
C ASP A 21 8.70 -15.79 26.82
N SER A 22 7.69 -14.98 26.40
CA SER A 22 6.67 -15.40 25.43
C SER A 22 7.05 -15.15 23.96
N PHE A 23 8.08 -14.36 23.68
CA PHE A 23 8.45 -13.99 22.32
C PHE A 23 9.13 -15.15 21.58
N THR A 24 8.59 -15.49 20.41
CA THR A 24 9.18 -16.43 19.46
C THR A 24 9.45 -15.70 18.16
N SER A 25 10.73 -15.60 17.77
CA SER A 25 11.14 -14.95 16.52
C SER A 25 10.68 -15.75 15.30
N TRP A 26 10.27 -15.04 14.26
CA TRP A 26 9.99 -15.56 12.93
C TRP A 26 11.07 -15.19 11.91
N ASP A 27 12.09 -14.45 12.36
CA ASP A 27 13.15 -13.96 11.48
C ASP A 27 13.92 -15.11 10.85
N ARG A 28 14.13 -14.99 9.56
CA ARG A 28 15.02 -15.84 8.76
C ARG A 28 16.20 -14.98 8.30
N PRO A 29 17.32 -15.59 7.89
CA PRO A 29 18.41 -14.85 7.29
C PRO A 29 17.88 -13.90 6.20
N PRO A 30 18.32 -12.63 6.17
CA PRO A 30 17.83 -11.66 5.20
C PRO A 30 18.17 -12.08 3.77
N LEU A 31 17.30 -11.72 2.82
CA LEU A 31 17.59 -11.92 1.41
C LEU A 31 18.90 -11.22 1.03
N THR A 32 19.71 -11.91 0.24
CA THR A 32 20.92 -11.31 -0.33
C THR A 32 20.52 -10.24 -1.35
N VAL A 33 20.80 -8.99 -1.04
CA VAL A 33 20.60 -7.87 -1.95
C VAL A 33 21.90 -7.61 -2.69
N THR A 34 21.86 -7.67 -4.02
CA THR A 34 23.00 -7.27 -4.86
C THR A 34 23.18 -5.76 -4.78
N GLY A 35 24.36 -5.28 -4.52
CA GLY A 35 24.65 -3.86 -4.40
C GLY A 35 26.13 -3.56 -4.55
N ARG A 36 26.47 -2.27 -4.66
CA ARG A 36 27.87 -1.81 -4.72
C ARG A 36 28.62 -2.22 -3.45
N GLU A 37 29.91 -2.45 -3.54
CA GLU A 37 30.76 -2.88 -2.43
C GLU A 37 30.63 -1.97 -1.18
N HIS A 38 30.56 -0.67 -1.41
CA HIS A 38 30.33 0.31 -0.34
C HIS A 38 29.05 0.02 0.46
N TYR A 39 27.94 -0.26 -0.24
CA TYR A 39 26.67 -0.59 0.42
C TYR A 39 26.76 -1.90 1.22
N GLN A 40 27.46 -2.91 0.71
CA GLN A 40 27.70 -4.15 1.46
C GLN A 40 28.52 -3.91 2.73
N ALA A 41 29.47 -2.97 2.67
CA ALA A 41 30.23 -2.55 3.85
C ALA A 41 29.36 -1.80 4.87
N GLU A 42 28.43 -0.93 4.40
CA GLU A 42 27.44 -0.25 5.27
C GLU A 42 26.52 -1.26 5.97
N LEU A 43 26.05 -2.30 5.26
CA LEU A 43 25.21 -3.35 5.84
C LEU A 43 25.96 -4.10 6.96
N ARG A 44 27.21 -4.54 6.72
CA ARG A 44 28.03 -5.21 7.75
C ARG A 44 28.22 -4.32 8.99
N LYS A 45 28.54 -3.06 8.78
CA LYS A 45 28.68 -2.08 9.87
C LYS A 45 27.37 -1.88 10.65
N ALA A 46 26.23 -1.90 9.95
CA ALA A 46 24.91 -1.77 10.57
C ALA A 46 24.56 -2.98 11.44
N VAL A 47 24.91 -4.19 11.00
CA VAL A 47 24.76 -5.43 11.80
C VAL A 47 25.52 -5.30 13.11
N ASP A 48 26.80 -4.91 13.07
CA ASP A 48 27.64 -4.76 14.26
C ASP A 48 27.10 -3.68 15.21
N ALA A 49 26.61 -2.56 14.65
CA ALA A 49 26.13 -1.42 15.45
C ALA A 49 24.76 -1.68 16.09
N ALA A 50 23.85 -2.34 15.39
CA ALA A 50 22.49 -2.58 15.85
C ALA A 50 22.31 -3.89 16.62
N GLY A 51 23.22 -4.86 16.46
CA GLY A 51 23.09 -6.19 17.00
C GLY A 51 21.91 -7.00 16.41
N THR A 52 21.46 -6.58 15.22
CA THR A 52 20.41 -7.24 14.42
C THR A 52 20.90 -7.44 13.00
N ASP A 53 20.40 -8.44 12.30
CA ASP A 53 20.79 -8.78 10.94
C ASP A 53 20.03 -7.95 9.87
N GLU A 54 18.96 -7.25 10.27
CA GLU A 54 18.17 -6.32 9.43
C GLU A 54 17.47 -5.28 10.32
N SER A 55 16.91 -4.23 9.69
CA SER A 55 16.19 -3.11 10.34
C SER A 55 14.83 -3.48 10.94
N VAL A 56 14.43 -4.74 10.89
CA VAL A 56 13.12 -5.22 11.37
C VAL A 56 13.27 -6.55 12.08
N LEU A 57 12.65 -6.68 13.25
CA LEU A 57 12.45 -7.93 13.98
C LEU A 57 10.97 -8.33 13.91
N THR A 58 10.70 -9.61 13.71
CA THR A 58 9.34 -10.15 13.60
C THR A 58 9.17 -11.40 14.45
N GLY A 59 7.94 -11.65 14.91
CA GLY A 59 7.65 -12.83 15.70
C GLY A 59 6.24 -12.83 16.25
N SER A 60 5.99 -13.75 17.17
CA SER A 60 4.76 -13.81 17.96
C SER A 60 5.05 -13.91 19.45
N GLY A 61 4.06 -13.60 20.25
CA GLY A 61 4.15 -13.73 21.71
C GLY A 61 2.81 -13.46 22.37
N LEU A 62 2.80 -13.34 23.68
CA LEU A 62 1.61 -13.06 24.45
C LEU A 62 1.58 -11.59 24.89
N LEU A 63 0.51 -10.90 24.58
CA LEU A 63 0.22 -9.56 25.08
C LEU A 63 -0.83 -9.68 26.17
N ARG A 64 -0.38 -9.73 27.43
CA ARG A 64 -1.23 -9.98 28.62
C ARG A 64 -2.08 -11.25 28.46
N GLY A 65 -1.41 -12.36 28.12
CA GLY A 65 -2.01 -13.67 27.92
C GLY A 65 -2.65 -13.89 26.54
N ARG A 66 -2.69 -12.88 25.67
CA ARG A 66 -3.35 -12.95 24.36
C ARG A 66 -2.31 -13.12 23.25
N PRO A 67 -2.42 -14.15 22.39
CA PRO A 67 -1.50 -14.35 21.25
C PRO A 67 -1.59 -13.16 20.29
N VAL A 68 -0.42 -12.65 19.88
CA VAL A 68 -0.29 -11.58 18.90
C VAL A 68 0.94 -11.78 18.04
N ALA A 69 0.89 -11.36 16.79
CA ALA A 69 2.07 -11.17 15.95
C ALA A 69 2.64 -9.77 16.17
N VAL A 70 3.97 -9.62 16.06
CA VAL A 70 4.67 -8.36 16.27
C VAL A 70 5.67 -8.09 15.14
N ILE A 71 5.69 -6.85 14.66
CA ILE A 71 6.71 -6.30 13.75
C ILE A 71 7.31 -5.07 14.43
N ALA A 72 8.61 -5.08 14.71
CA ALA A 72 9.31 -3.99 15.38
C ALA A 72 10.52 -3.54 14.56
N CYS A 73 10.58 -2.27 14.14
CA CYS A 73 11.76 -1.72 13.46
C CYS A 73 12.92 -1.47 14.45
N GLU A 74 14.14 -1.65 13.97
CA GLU A 74 15.38 -1.29 14.66
C GLU A 74 16.02 -0.07 14.01
N PHE A 75 15.96 1.07 14.69
CA PHE A 75 16.50 2.32 14.17
C PHE A 75 18.04 2.32 14.07
N GLY A 76 18.71 1.57 14.92
CA GLY A 76 20.17 1.40 14.89
C GLY A 76 20.68 0.81 13.58
N PHE A 77 19.86 0.04 12.88
CA PHE A 77 20.21 -0.54 11.58
C PHE A 77 19.82 0.42 10.44
N LEU A 78 20.80 1.12 9.86
CA LEU A 78 20.63 2.07 8.76
C LEU A 78 19.43 3.04 8.95
N ALA A 79 19.31 3.62 10.15
CA ALA A 79 18.20 4.51 10.54
C ALA A 79 16.81 3.87 10.37
N GLY A 80 16.68 2.56 10.54
CA GLY A 80 15.41 1.84 10.39
C GLY A 80 14.85 1.87 8.96
N SER A 81 15.68 2.16 7.95
CA SER A 81 15.23 2.25 6.56
C SER A 81 14.82 0.88 6.01
N ILE A 82 13.78 0.89 5.17
CA ILE A 82 13.21 -0.33 4.59
C ILE A 82 13.76 -0.53 3.18
N GLY A 83 14.54 -1.60 3.02
CA GLY A 83 15.00 -2.15 1.74
C GLY A 83 14.22 -3.41 1.37
N VAL A 84 14.69 -4.12 0.34
CA VAL A 84 14.06 -5.35 -0.15
C VAL A 84 14.02 -6.45 0.91
N ALA A 85 15.15 -6.68 1.61
CA ALA A 85 15.24 -7.72 2.63
C ALA A 85 14.32 -7.43 3.84
N ALA A 86 14.31 -6.17 4.32
CA ALA A 86 13.41 -5.75 5.39
C ALA A 86 11.94 -5.89 4.98
N ALA A 87 11.60 -5.49 3.76
CA ALA A 87 10.25 -5.58 3.24
C ALA A 87 9.77 -7.03 3.12
N GLU A 88 10.63 -7.94 2.64
CA GLU A 88 10.31 -9.37 2.58
C GLU A 88 10.02 -9.94 3.96
N ARG A 89 10.85 -9.59 4.96
CA ARG A 89 10.65 -10.00 6.35
C ARG A 89 9.32 -9.49 6.93
N ILE A 90 8.96 -8.22 6.65
CA ILE A 90 7.67 -7.65 7.06
C ILE A 90 6.52 -8.41 6.39
N VAL A 91 6.57 -8.60 5.08
CA VAL A 91 5.50 -9.26 4.32
C VAL A 91 5.32 -10.70 4.77
N ALA A 92 6.40 -11.46 4.90
CA ALA A 92 6.35 -12.84 5.41
C ALA A 92 5.72 -12.92 6.82
N ALA A 93 6.00 -11.94 7.69
CA ALA A 93 5.38 -11.87 9.02
C ALA A 93 3.89 -11.55 8.96
N VAL A 94 3.47 -10.63 8.08
CA VAL A 94 2.04 -10.29 7.87
C VAL A 94 1.28 -11.49 7.31
N GLU A 95 1.83 -12.16 6.29
CA GLU A 95 1.26 -13.38 5.70
C GLU A 95 1.11 -14.47 6.75
N ARG A 96 2.16 -14.75 7.53
CA ARG A 96 2.13 -15.73 8.60
C ARG A 96 1.14 -15.40 9.71
N ALA A 97 1.03 -14.11 10.09
CA ALA A 97 0.01 -13.66 11.06
C ALA A 97 -1.40 -13.91 10.52
N THR A 98 -1.62 -13.69 9.22
CA THR A 98 -2.91 -13.95 8.55
C THR A 98 -3.25 -15.43 8.53
N GLU A 99 -2.30 -16.29 8.16
CA GLU A 99 -2.45 -17.76 8.15
C GLU A 99 -2.76 -18.32 9.54
N LEU A 100 -2.14 -17.76 10.58
CA LEU A 100 -2.35 -18.17 11.98
C LEU A 100 -3.58 -17.51 12.63
N GLY A 101 -4.28 -16.61 11.93
CA GLY A 101 -5.42 -15.88 12.50
C GLY A 101 -5.05 -14.94 13.63
N LEU A 102 -3.81 -14.45 13.70
CA LEU A 102 -3.32 -13.62 14.78
C LEU A 102 -3.55 -12.13 14.51
N PRO A 103 -3.97 -11.35 15.50
CA PRO A 103 -3.88 -9.90 15.42
C PRO A 103 -2.42 -9.47 15.32
N LEU A 104 -2.17 -8.40 14.57
CA LEU A 104 -0.83 -7.90 14.29
C LEU A 104 -0.60 -6.54 14.96
N VAL A 105 0.48 -6.43 15.72
CA VAL A 105 0.97 -5.17 16.30
C VAL A 105 2.25 -4.77 15.58
N ALA A 106 2.22 -3.64 14.89
CA ALA A 106 3.37 -3.10 14.17
C ALA A 106 3.91 -1.85 14.87
N SER A 107 5.22 -1.79 15.02
CA SER A 107 5.88 -0.64 15.63
C SER A 107 7.04 -0.13 14.77
N PRO A 108 6.73 0.71 13.77
CA PRO A 108 7.76 1.34 12.95
C PRO A 108 8.54 2.41 13.70
N THR A 109 9.83 2.49 13.38
CA THR A 109 10.70 3.64 13.56
C THR A 109 11.66 3.65 12.37
N SER A 110 11.62 4.70 11.56
CA SER A 110 12.30 4.67 10.26
C SER A 110 12.55 6.07 9.68
N GLY A 111 13.69 6.23 9.05
CA GLY A 111 13.98 7.36 8.17
C GLY A 111 13.27 7.28 6.81
N GLY A 112 12.63 6.15 6.48
CA GLY A 112 11.91 5.94 5.22
C GLY A 112 12.46 4.79 4.38
N THR A 113 12.40 4.92 3.05
CA THR A 113 12.92 3.95 2.08
C THR A 113 14.44 3.91 2.08
N ARG A 114 15.04 2.73 1.92
CA ARG A 114 16.49 2.53 1.80
C ARG A 114 16.97 3.00 0.43
N MET A 115 17.50 4.20 0.38
CA MET A 115 17.86 4.91 -0.86
C MET A 115 18.95 4.19 -1.67
N GLN A 116 19.82 3.41 -1.02
CA GLN A 116 20.89 2.64 -1.65
C GLN A 116 20.38 1.55 -2.59
N GLU A 117 19.16 1.07 -2.37
CA GLU A 117 18.50 0.04 -3.19
C GLU A 117 17.59 0.62 -4.28
N GLY A 118 17.51 1.94 -4.40
CA GLY A 118 16.84 2.64 -5.50
C GLY A 118 15.32 2.44 -5.55
N THR A 119 14.79 2.46 -6.78
CA THR A 119 13.35 2.42 -7.03
C THR A 119 12.71 1.10 -6.63
N VAL A 120 13.45 -0.01 -6.68
CA VAL A 120 12.94 -1.32 -6.23
C VAL A 120 12.58 -1.29 -4.74
N ALA A 121 13.43 -0.67 -3.88
CA ALA A 121 13.11 -0.49 -2.46
C ALA A 121 11.90 0.42 -2.25
N PHE A 122 11.74 1.44 -3.06
CA PHE A 122 10.58 2.34 -2.98
C PHE A 122 9.25 1.61 -3.28
N VAL A 123 9.23 0.76 -4.30
CA VAL A 123 8.04 -0.01 -4.67
C VAL A 123 7.73 -1.12 -3.65
N GLN A 124 8.67 -1.50 -2.76
CA GLN A 124 8.38 -2.41 -1.65
C GLN A 124 7.26 -1.90 -0.72
N MET A 125 7.04 -0.59 -0.65
CA MET A 125 5.93 -0.01 0.12
C MET A 125 4.57 -0.49 -0.39
N VAL A 126 4.42 -0.71 -1.71
CA VAL A 126 3.22 -1.31 -2.32
C VAL A 126 3.04 -2.76 -1.86
N LYS A 127 4.12 -3.54 -1.88
CA LYS A 127 4.16 -4.93 -1.44
C LYS A 127 3.71 -5.07 0.02
N ILE A 128 4.26 -4.26 0.92
CA ILE A 128 3.91 -4.27 2.34
C ILE A 128 2.47 -3.81 2.56
N ALA A 129 2.07 -2.69 1.93
CA ALA A 129 0.70 -2.18 2.06
C ALA A 129 -0.34 -3.18 1.55
N GLY A 130 -0.04 -3.90 0.46
CA GLY A 130 -0.88 -4.97 -0.07
C GLY A 130 -1.04 -6.14 0.90
N ALA A 131 0.03 -6.60 1.53
CA ALA A 131 -0.03 -7.66 2.54
C ALA A 131 -0.86 -7.24 3.75
N VAL A 132 -0.64 -6.01 4.26
CA VAL A 132 -1.44 -5.45 5.37
C VAL A 132 -2.91 -5.31 4.98
N ALA A 133 -3.21 -4.85 3.77
CA ALA A 133 -4.58 -4.74 3.28
C ALA A 133 -5.26 -6.11 3.21
N ALA A 134 -4.56 -7.15 2.74
CA ALA A 134 -5.07 -8.53 2.71
C ALA A 134 -5.32 -9.07 4.13
N HIS A 135 -4.41 -8.84 5.08
CA HIS A 135 -4.59 -9.19 6.49
C HIS A 135 -5.86 -8.56 7.09
N LYS A 136 -6.08 -7.27 6.84
CA LYS A 136 -7.27 -6.54 7.27
C LYS A 136 -8.54 -7.06 6.59
N ALA A 137 -8.48 -7.34 5.29
CA ALA A 137 -9.60 -7.90 4.53
C ALA A 137 -9.99 -9.32 5.00
N ALA A 138 -9.04 -10.08 5.55
CA ALA A 138 -9.31 -11.35 6.22
C ALA A 138 -9.97 -11.20 7.60
N GLY A 139 -10.23 -9.96 8.07
CA GLY A 139 -10.91 -9.66 9.33
C GLY A 139 -9.99 -9.60 10.56
N TYR A 140 -8.67 -9.62 10.38
CA TYR A 140 -7.74 -9.61 11.50
C TYR A 140 -7.32 -8.19 11.90
N PRO A 141 -7.22 -7.92 13.21
CA PRO A 141 -6.82 -6.61 13.72
C PRO A 141 -5.38 -6.25 13.38
N TYR A 142 -5.18 -5.01 12.92
CA TYR A 142 -3.88 -4.41 12.69
C TYR A 142 -3.75 -3.13 13.52
N VAL A 143 -2.85 -3.12 14.49
CA VAL A 143 -2.64 -2.01 15.43
C VAL A 143 -1.23 -1.46 15.27
N VAL A 144 -1.09 -0.14 15.19
CA VAL A 144 0.21 0.50 14.95
C VAL A 144 0.64 1.37 16.14
N TYR A 145 1.91 1.27 16.51
CA TYR A 145 2.57 2.13 17.49
C TYR A 145 3.79 2.82 16.84
N LEU A 146 3.59 4.06 16.43
CA LEU A 146 4.62 4.88 15.78
C LEU A 146 5.66 5.34 16.80
N ARG A 147 6.94 5.06 16.54
CA ARG A 147 8.06 5.51 17.38
C ARG A 147 8.85 6.65 16.73
N ASP A 148 9.71 7.28 17.49
CA ASP A 148 10.58 8.38 17.05
C ASP A 148 11.83 7.86 16.30
N PRO A 149 12.10 8.35 15.04
CA PRO A 149 11.16 8.98 14.11
C PRO A 149 10.41 7.95 13.26
N THR A 150 9.25 8.31 12.70
CA THR A 150 8.60 7.53 11.65
C THR A 150 8.29 8.42 10.45
N MET A 151 9.09 8.28 9.39
CA MET A 151 9.10 9.22 8.27
C MET A 151 8.90 8.55 6.91
N GLY A 152 8.53 9.36 5.92
CA GLY A 152 8.58 9.00 4.51
C GLY A 152 7.65 7.85 4.10
N GLY A 153 8.16 6.99 3.23
CA GLY A 153 7.41 5.86 2.67
C GLY A 153 6.84 4.91 3.73
N VAL A 154 7.46 4.77 4.89
CA VAL A 154 6.97 3.92 5.98
C VAL A 154 5.69 4.49 6.58
N PHE A 155 5.65 5.80 6.87
CA PHE A 155 4.43 6.45 7.34
C PHE A 155 3.38 6.54 6.24
N ALA A 156 3.77 6.76 4.99
CA ALA A 156 2.89 6.81 3.82
C ALA A 156 2.50 5.42 3.26
N SER A 157 2.66 4.36 4.03
CA SER A 157 2.25 3.00 3.69
C SER A 157 1.76 2.25 4.93
N TRP A 158 2.43 1.19 5.35
CA TRP A 158 1.99 0.32 6.44
C TRP A 158 1.94 1.01 7.83
N GLY A 159 2.72 2.06 8.07
CA GLY A 159 2.68 2.83 9.32
C GLY A 159 1.38 3.59 9.56
N SER A 160 0.56 3.83 8.53
CA SER A 160 -0.72 4.55 8.64
C SER A 160 -1.95 3.67 8.36
N LEU A 161 -1.78 2.38 8.09
CA LEU A 161 -2.89 1.48 7.76
C LEU A 161 -3.53 0.81 8.97
N GLY A 162 -3.12 1.17 10.21
CA GLY A 162 -3.70 0.63 11.43
C GLY A 162 -5.22 0.79 11.48
N HIS A 163 -5.94 -0.19 12.04
CA HIS A 163 -7.30 0.03 12.52
C HIS A 163 -7.30 1.04 13.67
N MET A 164 -6.19 1.06 14.40
CA MET A 164 -5.86 2.06 15.41
C MET A 164 -4.36 2.36 15.30
N THR A 165 -4.03 3.65 15.40
CA THR A 165 -2.66 4.13 15.30
C THR A 165 -2.34 5.03 16.48
N PHE A 166 -1.39 4.62 17.30
CA PHE A 166 -0.87 5.38 18.45
C PHE A 166 0.56 5.80 18.19
N ALA A 167 1.03 6.81 18.89
CA ALA A 167 2.39 7.29 18.78
C ALA A 167 3.07 7.47 20.14
N GLN A 168 4.39 7.37 20.14
CA GLN A 168 5.26 7.72 21.25
C GLN A 168 5.18 9.23 21.49
N PRO A 169 5.10 9.72 22.75
CA PRO A 169 5.14 11.14 23.06
C PRO A 169 6.39 11.81 22.49
N GLY A 170 6.21 12.97 21.87
CA GLY A 170 7.28 13.77 21.27
C GLY A 170 7.90 13.18 20.00
N ALA A 171 7.34 12.10 19.45
CA ALA A 171 7.89 11.47 18.25
C ALA A 171 7.77 12.39 17.03
N LEU A 172 8.85 12.43 16.22
CA LEU A 172 8.86 13.04 14.90
C LEU A 172 8.18 12.09 13.90
N ILE A 173 7.04 12.51 13.36
CA ILE A 173 6.25 11.71 12.44
C ILE A 173 5.77 12.58 11.29
N GLY A 174 6.04 12.18 10.05
CA GLY A 174 5.61 12.95 8.88
C GLY A 174 5.97 12.31 7.55
N PHE A 175 5.49 12.95 6.47
CA PHE A 175 5.70 12.44 5.12
C PHE A 175 7.12 12.75 4.61
N LEU A 176 7.62 13.98 4.80
CA LEU A 176 8.96 14.34 4.36
C LEU A 176 9.80 14.84 5.53
N GLY A 177 11.04 14.33 5.65
CA GLY A 177 11.95 14.76 6.68
C GLY A 177 12.27 16.27 6.58
N PRO A 178 12.36 17.01 7.70
CA PRO A 178 12.63 18.46 7.71
C PRO A 178 13.89 18.85 6.95
N ARG A 179 14.92 18.00 6.96
CA ARG A 179 16.18 18.23 6.23
C ARG A 179 15.99 18.22 4.72
N VAL A 180 15.15 17.31 4.21
CA VAL A 180 14.86 17.21 2.77
C VAL A 180 14.06 18.44 2.33
N TYR A 181 13.08 18.85 3.13
CA TYR A 181 12.32 20.06 2.87
C TYR A 181 13.22 21.30 2.79
N GLN A 182 14.11 21.47 3.77
CA GLN A 182 15.07 22.57 3.76
C GLN A 182 15.98 22.57 2.54
N ALA A 183 16.44 21.38 2.11
CA ALA A 183 17.29 21.26 0.92
C ALA A 183 16.55 21.56 -0.40
N LEU A 184 15.25 21.30 -0.47
CA LEU A 184 14.44 21.56 -1.67
C LEU A 184 13.91 22.98 -1.75
N TYR A 185 13.64 23.64 -0.61
CA TYR A 185 12.96 24.94 -0.55
C TYR A 185 13.79 26.04 0.08
N ASP A 186 15.02 25.76 0.49
CA ASP A 186 15.96 26.69 1.17
C ASP A 186 15.33 27.39 2.39
N ARG A 187 14.42 26.71 3.07
CA ARG A 187 13.79 27.18 4.30
C ARG A 187 13.43 26.01 5.22
N PRO A 188 13.41 26.22 6.55
CA PRO A 188 13.02 25.16 7.48
C PRO A 188 11.55 24.80 7.35
N PHE A 189 11.22 23.53 7.57
CA PHE A 189 9.83 23.10 7.71
C PHE A 189 9.24 23.69 9.02
N PRO A 190 7.97 24.11 9.04
CA PRO A 190 7.38 24.75 10.23
C PRO A 190 7.48 23.84 11.46
N GLU A 191 7.97 24.40 12.57
CA GLU A 191 8.13 23.66 13.82
C GLU A 191 6.78 23.17 14.38
N GLY A 192 6.81 22.02 15.07
CA GLY A 192 5.64 21.46 15.74
C GLY A 192 4.62 20.77 14.84
N VAL A 193 4.76 20.86 13.50
CA VAL A 193 3.82 20.23 12.55
C VAL A 193 3.97 18.72 12.55
N GLN A 194 5.17 18.21 12.39
CA GLN A 194 5.47 16.78 12.30
C GLN A 194 5.71 16.16 13.68
N THR A 195 4.84 16.43 14.64
CA THR A 195 4.88 15.85 15.98
C THR A 195 3.68 14.94 16.23
N ALA A 196 3.88 13.90 17.02
CA ALA A 196 2.81 13.00 17.44
C ALA A 196 1.60 13.76 18.00
N GLU A 197 1.85 14.78 18.83
CA GLU A 197 0.83 15.60 19.48
C GLU A 197 0.03 16.43 18.48
N ASN A 198 0.68 16.96 17.43
CA ASN A 198 -0.02 17.72 16.38
C ASN A 198 -0.86 16.80 15.50
N LEU A 199 -0.33 15.64 15.12
CA LEU A 199 -1.07 14.65 14.35
C LEU A 199 -2.30 14.14 15.13
N TYR A 200 -2.19 13.94 16.43
CA TYR A 200 -3.32 13.58 17.30
C TYR A 200 -4.37 14.69 17.36
N ARG A 201 -3.96 15.95 17.57
CA ARG A 201 -4.89 17.10 17.58
C ARG A 201 -5.67 17.26 16.28
N ASN A 202 -5.05 16.91 15.16
CA ASN A 202 -5.67 16.97 13.83
C ASN A 202 -6.40 15.66 13.43
N GLY A 203 -6.50 14.67 14.33
CA GLY A 203 -7.23 13.42 14.08
C GLY A 203 -6.56 12.50 13.06
N VAL A 204 -5.25 12.65 12.83
CA VAL A 204 -4.48 11.80 11.91
C VAL A 204 -4.13 10.46 12.58
N ILE A 205 -3.96 10.47 13.91
CA ILE A 205 -3.73 9.29 14.76
C ILE A 205 -4.66 9.28 15.96
N ASP A 206 -4.85 8.12 16.60
CA ASP A 206 -5.84 7.91 17.67
C ASP A 206 -5.35 8.29 19.07
N GLY A 207 -4.04 8.44 19.26
CA GLY A 207 -3.52 8.81 20.58
C GLY A 207 -2.00 8.90 20.66
N VAL A 208 -1.54 9.62 21.69
CA VAL A 208 -0.13 9.78 22.04
C VAL A 208 0.09 9.22 23.42
N VAL A 209 0.80 8.11 23.54
CA VAL A 209 0.96 7.38 24.82
C VAL A 209 2.31 6.67 24.88
N GLY A 210 2.85 6.52 26.08
CA GLY A 210 4.05 5.67 26.29
C GLY A 210 3.74 4.18 26.10
N VAL A 211 4.76 3.37 25.83
CA VAL A 211 4.63 1.94 25.50
C VAL A 211 3.86 1.13 26.54
N THR A 212 4.03 1.40 27.83
CA THR A 212 3.31 0.71 28.91
C THR A 212 1.81 0.99 28.88
N VAL A 213 1.42 2.22 28.52
CA VAL A 213 0.01 2.59 28.36
C VAL A 213 -0.54 1.99 27.07
N PHE A 214 0.23 2.05 25.98
CA PHE A 214 -0.11 1.41 24.71
C PHE A 214 -0.37 -0.09 24.88
N ARG A 215 0.49 -0.82 25.61
CA ARG A 215 0.29 -2.25 25.92
C ARG A 215 -1.09 -2.53 26.53
N ARG A 216 -1.56 -1.65 27.45
CA ARG A 216 -2.88 -1.78 28.08
C ARG A 216 -4.03 -1.48 27.11
N ILE A 217 -3.86 -0.44 26.29
CA ILE A 217 -4.87 -0.05 25.29
C ILE A 217 -4.98 -1.15 24.21
N ALA A 218 -3.85 -1.61 23.66
CA ALA A 218 -3.83 -2.67 22.66
C ALA A 218 -4.52 -3.95 23.19
N HIS A 219 -4.21 -4.38 24.43
CA HIS A 219 -4.90 -5.52 25.04
C HIS A 219 -6.41 -5.32 25.12
N ARG A 220 -6.89 -4.16 25.59
CA ARG A 220 -8.33 -3.86 25.66
C ARG A 220 -8.98 -3.88 24.27
N ALA A 221 -8.35 -3.26 23.29
CA ALA A 221 -8.86 -3.24 21.94
C ALA A 221 -8.94 -4.64 21.33
N LEU A 222 -7.88 -5.43 21.47
CA LEU A 222 -7.89 -6.82 21.02
C LEU A 222 -8.91 -7.68 21.76
N SER A 223 -9.23 -7.36 23.03
CA SER A 223 -10.30 -8.03 23.78
C SER A 223 -11.70 -7.76 23.22
N VAL A 224 -11.91 -6.57 22.64
CA VAL A 224 -13.17 -6.22 21.95
C VAL A 224 -13.27 -6.98 20.62
N PHE A 225 -12.18 -7.07 19.87
CA PHE A 225 -12.19 -7.75 18.57
C PHE A 225 -12.35 -9.27 18.67
N SER A 226 -11.72 -9.91 19.68
CA SER A 226 -11.61 -11.37 19.75
C SER A 226 -12.50 -12.01 20.84
N GLY A 227 -13.36 -11.24 21.50
CA GLY A 227 -14.07 -11.68 22.69
C GLY A 227 -13.16 -11.85 23.92
N VAL A 228 -13.72 -12.30 25.04
CA VAL A 228 -12.95 -12.64 26.26
C VAL A 228 -12.20 -13.94 25.97
N PRO A 229 -10.89 -14.05 26.22
CA PRO A 229 -10.21 -15.34 26.14
C PRO A 229 -10.87 -16.31 27.09
N ASP A 230 -11.20 -17.51 26.60
CA ASP A 230 -11.71 -18.57 27.46
C ASP A 230 -10.61 -18.95 28.46
N VAL A 231 -10.71 -18.51 29.70
CA VAL A 231 -9.72 -18.78 30.76
C VAL A 231 -9.75 -20.27 31.12
N THR A 232 -10.71 -21.04 30.56
CA THR A 232 -10.89 -22.46 30.84
C THR A 232 -10.07 -23.40 29.97
N ALA A 233 -9.39 -22.87 28.89
CA ALA A 233 -8.62 -23.72 27.99
C ALA A 233 -7.22 -24.09 28.50
N THR A 234 -6.77 -23.57 29.65
CA THR A 234 -5.38 -23.80 30.14
C THR A 234 -5.27 -24.86 31.23
N THR A 235 -6.35 -25.56 31.60
CA THR A 235 -6.31 -26.60 32.65
C THR A 235 -6.75 -28.00 32.21
N ALA A 236 -6.44 -28.39 30.98
CA ALA A 236 -6.69 -29.76 30.51
C ALA A 236 -5.44 -30.44 29.95
N VAL A 237 -4.32 -30.45 30.74
CA VAL A 237 -3.27 -31.47 30.57
C VAL A 237 -2.78 -31.83 31.98
N THR A 238 -3.46 -32.76 32.66
CA THR A 238 -2.84 -33.78 33.53
C THR A 238 -3.90 -34.77 34.01
N GLY A 239 -3.78 -36.00 33.59
CA GLY A 239 -3.96 -37.22 34.35
C GLY A 239 -5.33 -37.81 34.55
N PRO A 240 -5.42 -39.16 34.53
CA PRO A 240 -6.69 -39.88 34.46
C PRO A 240 -7.19 -40.32 35.86
N GLY A 241 -8.51 -40.41 35.98
CA GLY A 241 -9.02 -41.32 36.99
C GLY A 241 -10.21 -40.84 37.81
N SER A 242 -11.25 -41.59 37.65
CA SER A 242 -12.29 -42.00 38.58
C SER A 242 -13.71 -41.48 38.32
N ALA A 243 -14.54 -42.46 38.03
CA ALA A 243 -15.98 -42.40 37.93
C ALA A 243 -16.67 -42.27 39.29
N ALA A 244 -17.78 -41.52 39.36
CA ALA A 244 -18.97 -41.92 40.14
C ALA A 244 -20.17 -40.98 39.85
N ALA A 245 -21.20 -41.57 39.30
CA ALA A 245 -22.63 -41.58 39.60
C ALA A 245 -23.39 -40.32 40.02
N ALA A 246 -24.33 -39.97 39.15
CA ALA A 246 -25.78 -39.74 39.34
C ALA A 246 -26.31 -38.91 40.53
N GLN A 247 -27.12 -37.88 40.20
CA GLN A 247 -28.54 -37.79 40.62
C GLN A 247 -29.18 -36.48 40.12
N THR A 248 -30.32 -36.63 39.43
CA THR A 248 -31.32 -35.58 39.17
C THR A 248 -32.33 -35.54 40.34
N PRO A 249 -32.95 -34.41 40.67
CA PRO A 249 -34.40 -34.29 40.49
C PRO A 249 -34.87 -32.89 40.03
N ALA A 250 -35.77 -32.82 39.07
CA ALA A 250 -37.23 -32.71 39.07
C ALA A 250 -37.83 -31.35 39.49
N ARG A 251 -38.51 -30.76 38.52
CA ARG A 251 -39.78 -30.01 38.45
C ARG A 251 -40.29 -29.14 39.61
N GLY A 252 -40.80 -27.95 39.22
CA GLY A 252 -41.78 -27.10 39.89
C GLY A 252 -42.16 -25.89 39.07
N GLU A 253 -43.17 -25.88 38.43
CA GLU A 253 -44.45 -25.22 38.17
C GLU A 253 -44.50 -23.68 38.21
N HIS A 254 -45.20 -23.16 37.17
CA HIS A 254 -45.72 -21.80 36.98
C HIS A 254 -46.75 -21.35 38.04
N PRO A 255 -47.09 -20.02 38.17
CA PRO A 255 -48.23 -19.51 37.38
C PRO A 255 -48.18 -18.03 36.89
N ALA A 256 -48.75 -17.83 35.70
CA ALA A 256 -49.85 -16.95 35.24
C ALA A 256 -49.88 -15.43 35.54
N GLU A 257 -50.14 -14.73 34.46
CA GLU A 257 -50.50 -13.37 34.06
C GLU A 257 -51.53 -12.63 34.94
N PRO A 258 -51.89 -11.31 34.77
CA PRO A 258 -52.63 -10.85 33.56
C PRO A 258 -52.40 -9.41 33.01
N GLU A 259 -52.67 -9.27 31.74
CA GLU A 259 -53.38 -8.28 30.90
C GLU A 259 -53.57 -6.81 31.32
N SER A 260 -53.38 -5.93 30.31
CA SER A 260 -54.30 -4.92 29.69
C SER A 260 -53.47 -3.94 28.88
N GLY A 261 -53.71 -3.55 27.63
CA GLY A 261 -54.90 -3.36 26.88
C GLY A 261 -54.87 -2.03 26.17
N VAL A 262 -55.34 -1.99 24.88
CA VAL A 262 -55.78 -0.89 24.00
C VAL A 262 -54.76 -0.42 22.95
N ALA A 263 -54.81 -0.78 21.73
CA ALA A 263 -55.68 -0.66 20.55
C ALA A 263 -55.84 0.77 19.99
N GLU A 264 -55.41 0.93 18.69
CA GLU A 264 -56.12 1.58 17.56
C GLU A 264 -55.20 1.48 16.30
N ALA A 265 -55.50 0.86 15.28
CA ALA A 265 -56.40 0.71 14.15
C ALA A 265 -56.13 1.73 13.02
N VAL A 266 -55.48 1.28 11.95
CA VAL A 266 -55.76 1.06 10.48
C VAL A 266 -56.67 2.09 9.75
N PRO A 267 -56.60 2.39 8.41
CA PRO A 267 -56.53 1.47 7.27
C PRO A 267 -55.62 1.95 6.08
N GLY A 268 -55.10 1.22 5.15
CA GLY A 268 -55.62 0.20 4.27
C GLY A 268 -55.70 0.63 2.81
N SER A 269 -55.02 -0.01 1.88
CA SER A 269 -55.53 -0.19 0.52
C SER A 269 -54.75 -1.26 -0.26
N ARG A 270 -55.51 -2.15 -0.80
CA ARG A 270 -55.16 -3.34 -1.63
C ARG A 270 -54.78 -2.93 -3.07
N ASN A 271 -53.94 -3.70 -3.75
CA ASN A 271 -54.43 -4.42 -4.91
C ASN A 271 -53.50 -5.58 -5.36
N THR A 272 -54.15 -6.60 -5.72
CA THR A 272 -53.81 -7.95 -6.17
C THR A 272 -53.46 -8.01 -7.65
N HIS A 273 -52.57 -8.96 -8.04
CA HIS A 273 -52.78 -9.98 -9.11
C HIS A 273 -51.61 -10.97 -9.10
N ARG A 274 -51.85 -12.06 -9.08
CA ARG A 274 -52.12 -13.49 -9.16
C ARG A 274 -51.62 -14.15 -10.47
N MET A 275 -51.03 -15.34 -10.23
CA MET A 275 -50.93 -16.58 -11.05
C MET A 275 -49.76 -16.64 -12.04
N SER A 276 -49.07 -17.76 -12.24
CA SER A 276 -49.36 -19.19 -12.05
C SER A 276 -48.10 -20.02 -12.30
N THR A 277 -47.84 -20.97 -11.43
CA THR A 277 -47.60 -22.44 -11.51
C THR A 277 -46.60 -23.03 -12.49
N ALA A 278 -45.73 -23.81 -11.98
CA ALA A 278 -45.46 -25.25 -11.97
C ALA A 278 -44.15 -25.61 -12.71
N GLY A 279 -43.29 -26.46 -12.28
CA GLY A 279 -43.32 -27.73 -11.67
C GLY A 279 -41.91 -28.25 -11.41
N ARG A 280 -41.75 -29.02 -10.36
CA ARG A 280 -40.67 -29.99 -10.15
C ARG A 280 -41.07 -31.37 -10.72
N PRO A 281 -40.12 -32.28 -11.00
CA PRO A 281 -39.59 -33.22 -10.01
C PRO A 281 -38.10 -33.58 -10.23
N SER A 282 -37.34 -33.83 -9.19
CA SER A 282 -36.99 -35.03 -8.40
C SER A 282 -36.01 -36.03 -9.05
N GLU A 283 -35.00 -36.29 -8.24
CA GLU A 283 -34.27 -37.52 -7.85
C GLU A 283 -32.98 -37.89 -8.56
N ALA A 284 -31.95 -37.78 -7.79
CA ALA A 284 -31.07 -38.80 -7.21
C ALA A 284 -30.16 -39.61 -8.14
N ALA A 285 -28.86 -39.51 -7.93
CA ALA A 285 -27.99 -40.68 -7.67
C ALA A 285 -26.56 -40.25 -7.34
N ALA A 286 -26.05 -40.78 -6.26
CA ALA A 286 -24.68 -40.71 -5.82
C ALA A 286 -23.76 -41.55 -6.72
N SER A 287 -22.54 -41.07 -7.01
CA SER A 287 -21.40 -41.97 -7.17
C SER A 287 -20.08 -41.24 -6.90
N SER A 288 -19.28 -41.94 -6.12
CA SER A 288 -17.94 -41.69 -5.64
C SER A 288 -16.89 -41.51 -6.74
N GLY A 289 -15.88 -40.69 -6.42
CA GLY A 289 -14.52 -41.09 -6.72
C GLY A 289 -13.76 -40.23 -7.72
N ALA A 290 -12.59 -39.86 -7.28
CA ALA A 290 -11.37 -39.46 -7.98
C ALA A 290 -11.04 -37.97 -7.94
N ARG A 291 -10.11 -37.64 -7.03
CA ARG A 291 -9.25 -36.45 -7.10
C ARG A 291 -8.41 -36.51 -8.37
N ALA A 292 -8.71 -35.65 -9.32
CA ALA A 292 -7.82 -35.36 -10.43
C ALA A 292 -7.13 -34.03 -10.12
N SER A 293 -5.82 -34.10 -9.91
CA SER A 293 -4.94 -32.94 -9.89
C SER A 293 -4.93 -32.31 -11.28
N VAL A 294 -5.59 -31.17 -11.42
CA VAL A 294 -5.50 -30.35 -12.63
C VAL A 294 -4.23 -29.52 -12.53
N HIS A 295 -3.17 -29.99 -13.19
CA HIS A 295 -2.04 -29.14 -13.55
C HIS A 295 -2.56 -28.07 -14.52
N ALA A 296 -2.75 -26.86 -14.02
CA ALA A 296 -2.95 -25.68 -14.87
C ALA A 296 -1.67 -25.46 -15.68
N LYS A 297 -1.68 -25.82 -16.95
CA LYS A 297 -0.65 -25.40 -17.91
C LYS A 297 -0.74 -23.88 -18.01
N SER A 298 0.28 -23.19 -17.46
CA SER A 298 0.50 -21.77 -17.69
C SER A 298 0.61 -21.54 -19.20
N ARG A 299 -0.32 -20.76 -19.77
CA ARG A 299 -0.18 -20.23 -21.12
C ARG A 299 1.06 -19.34 -21.15
N PRO A 300 1.92 -19.42 -22.17
CA PRO A 300 3.06 -18.50 -22.31
C PRO A 300 2.50 -17.08 -22.42
N GLY A 301 2.98 -16.19 -21.58
CA GLY A 301 2.70 -14.75 -21.67
C GLY A 301 3.20 -14.21 -23.02
N PRO A 302 2.66 -13.09 -23.52
CA PRO A 302 3.12 -12.48 -24.76
C PRO A 302 4.61 -12.22 -24.72
N ASP A 303 5.26 -12.48 -25.83
CA ASP A 303 6.71 -12.43 -26.06
C ASP A 303 7.33 -11.12 -25.56
N VAL A 304 8.40 -11.20 -24.78
CA VAL A 304 9.14 -10.06 -24.21
C VAL A 304 9.74 -9.17 -25.33
N SER A 305 10.02 -9.75 -26.51
CA SER A 305 10.57 -9.02 -27.66
C SER A 305 9.62 -7.93 -28.19
N SER A 306 8.30 -8.12 -28.11
CA SER A 306 7.32 -7.12 -28.55
C SER A 306 7.12 -5.95 -27.57
N ARG A 307 7.70 -6.04 -26.36
CA ARG A 307 7.52 -5.06 -25.27
C ARG A 307 8.52 -3.91 -25.33
N SER A 308 9.63 -4.07 -26.05
CA SER A 308 10.75 -3.11 -26.12
C SER A 308 11.13 -2.67 -27.53
N GLU A 309 10.34 -2.98 -28.56
CA GLU A 309 10.65 -2.58 -29.94
C GLU A 309 10.80 -1.05 -30.06
N GLY A 310 12.01 -0.60 -30.40
CA GLY A 310 12.34 0.81 -30.66
C GLY A 310 12.81 1.63 -29.45
N VAL A 311 13.02 1.02 -28.28
CA VAL A 311 13.59 1.73 -27.11
C VAL A 311 15.11 1.63 -27.14
N SER A 312 15.79 2.77 -27.30
CA SER A 312 17.25 2.83 -27.13
C SER A 312 17.60 2.74 -25.64
N ASN A 313 18.44 1.77 -25.28
CA ASN A 313 19.00 1.65 -23.93
C ASN A 313 20.07 2.72 -23.61
N ASP A 314 20.44 3.54 -24.58
CA ASP A 314 21.53 4.50 -24.47
C ASP A 314 21.12 5.87 -23.90
N ILE A 315 19.81 6.09 -23.63
CA ILE A 315 19.33 7.35 -23.07
C ILE A 315 19.77 7.45 -21.60
N ALA A 316 20.50 8.51 -21.25
CA ALA A 316 20.89 8.73 -19.86
C ALA A 316 19.67 9.01 -18.95
N ALA A 317 19.75 8.59 -17.69
CA ALA A 317 18.65 8.79 -16.74
C ALA A 317 18.32 10.29 -16.55
N TRP A 318 19.35 11.12 -16.54
CA TRP A 318 19.18 12.56 -16.41
C TRP A 318 18.51 13.22 -17.62
N ASP A 319 18.75 12.70 -18.82
CA ASP A 319 18.08 13.17 -20.04
C ASP A 319 16.57 12.89 -19.95
N SER A 320 16.18 11.70 -19.50
CA SER A 320 14.75 11.39 -19.28
C SER A 320 14.12 12.32 -18.25
N VAL A 321 14.83 12.65 -17.17
CA VAL A 321 14.35 13.61 -16.16
C VAL A 321 14.17 15.00 -16.80
N THR A 322 15.16 15.48 -17.51
CA THR A 322 15.16 16.81 -18.14
C THR A 322 14.07 16.92 -19.21
N ILE A 323 13.98 15.93 -20.10
CA ILE A 323 12.98 15.87 -21.16
C ILE A 323 11.56 15.81 -20.56
N SER A 324 11.33 14.98 -19.54
CA SER A 324 10.03 14.87 -18.89
C SER A 324 9.52 16.18 -18.27
N ARG A 325 10.43 17.11 -17.96
CA ARG A 325 10.13 18.41 -17.35
C ARG A 325 9.80 19.51 -18.36
N ARG A 326 9.95 19.27 -19.65
CA ARG A 326 9.57 20.25 -20.70
C ARG A 326 8.09 20.65 -20.52
N SER A 327 7.81 21.94 -20.53
CA SER A 327 6.47 22.49 -20.28
C SER A 327 5.46 22.22 -21.40
N ASP A 328 5.97 21.97 -22.61
CA ASP A 328 5.21 21.72 -23.84
C ASP A 328 4.87 20.24 -24.08
N ARG A 329 5.31 19.34 -23.20
CA ARG A 329 4.92 17.92 -23.27
C ARG A 329 3.42 17.71 -23.03
N PRO A 330 2.79 16.78 -23.80
CA PRO A 330 1.39 16.45 -23.59
C PRO A 330 1.17 15.77 -22.22
N GLY A 331 0.20 16.26 -21.47
CA GLY A 331 -0.26 15.68 -20.22
C GLY A 331 -1.58 14.91 -20.39
N LEU A 332 -2.21 14.57 -19.25
CA LEU A 332 -3.50 13.84 -19.24
C LEU A 332 -4.59 14.56 -20.03
N ARG A 333 -4.67 15.90 -19.99
CA ARG A 333 -5.66 16.66 -20.74
C ARG A 333 -5.51 16.48 -22.24
N GLU A 334 -4.29 16.39 -22.74
CA GLU A 334 -3.96 16.16 -24.15
C GLU A 334 -4.35 14.73 -24.57
N LEU A 335 -4.08 13.72 -23.74
CA LEU A 335 -4.59 12.36 -23.96
C LEU A 335 -6.11 12.33 -24.05
N LEU A 336 -6.81 13.01 -23.15
CA LEU A 336 -8.27 13.08 -23.14
C LEU A 336 -8.88 13.88 -24.32
N ARG A 337 -8.07 14.63 -25.10
CA ARG A 337 -8.50 15.20 -26.37
C ARG A 337 -8.51 14.18 -27.52
N GLN A 338 -7.79 13.08 -27.38
CA GLN A 338 -7.68 12.02 -28.40
C GLN A 338 -8.66 10.86 -28.16
N VAL A 339 -9.44 10.86 -27.07
CA VAL A 339 -10.46 9.83 -26.80
C VAL A 339 -11.77 10.14 -27.53
N THR A 340 -12.56 9.11 -27.83
CA THR A 340 -13.82 9.26 -28.58
C THR A 340 -14.93 9.97 -27.81
N GLN A 341 -14.98 9.77 -26.50
CA GLN A 341 -15.94 10.40 -25.59
C GLN A 341 -15.30 10.67 -24.24
N ARG A 342 -15.66 11.77 -23.62
CA ARG A 342 -15.24 12.11 -22.25
C ARG A 342 -16.32 12.92 -21.52
N VAL A 343 -16.48 12.64 -20.24
CA VAL A 343 -17.33 13.38 -19.32
C VAL A 343 -16.48 13.77 -18.12
N PRO A 344 -16.11 15.04 -17.95
CA PRO A 344 -15.33 15.47 -16.80
C PRO A 344 -16.15 15.35 -15.52
N LEU A 345 -15.50 14.92 -14.46
CA LEU A 345 -15.99 14.89 -13.10
C LEU A 345 -15.04 15.72 -12.24
N SER A 346 -15.45 16.12 -11.05
CA SER A 346 -14.56 16.84 -10.12
C SER A 346 -14.93 16.60 -8.68
N GLY A 347 -13.94 16.81 -7.82
CA GLY A 347 -14.07 16.80 -6.38
C GLY A 347 -14.30 15.41 -5.77
N THR A 348 -14.20 15.38 -4.44
CA THR A 348 -14.39 14.17 -3.65
C THR A 348 -15.85 13.71 -3.52
N GLY A 349 -16.80 14.57 -3.90
CA GLY A 349 -18.22 14.38 -3.57
C GLY A 349 -18.57 14.78 -2.13
N GLN A 350 -17.61 15.30 -1.37
CA GLN A 350 -17.73 15.68 0.05
C GLN A 350 -17.34 17.15 0.31
N GLY A 351 -17.38 17.98 -0.74
CA GLY A 351 -17.08 19.42 -0.62
C GLY A 351 -15.60 19.79 -0.79
N GLU A 352 -14.75 18.86 -1.21
CA GLU A 352 -13.34 19.12 -1.51
C GLU A 352 -13.05 18.88 -2.99
N SER A 353 -12.12 19.64 -3.57
CA SER A 353 -11.59 19.43 -4.92
C SER A 353 -10.12 19.85 -4.98
N ASP A 354 -9.39 19.28 -5.92
CA ASP A 354 -7.98 19.63 -6.14
C ASP A 354 -7.74 19.88 -7.64
N ARG A 355 -7.06 20.98 -7.96
CA ARG A 355 -6.76 21.37 -9.35
C ARG A 355 -5.55 20.65 -9.94
N THR A 356 -4.82 19.91 -9.12
CA THR A 356 -3.63 19.16 -9.54
C THR A 356 -3.97 17.80 -10.16
N VAL A 357 -5.26 17.46 -10.22
CA VAL A 357 -5.75 16.19 -10.75
C VAL A 357 -6.92 16.37 -11.71
N VAL A 358 -7.17 15.35 -12.52
CA VAL A 358 -8.33 15.24 -13.42
C VAL A 358 -9.02 13.92 -13.16
N LEU A 359 -10.35 13.96 -13.02
CA LEU A 359 -11.24 12.81 -12.97
C LEU A 359 -12.23 12.89 -14.14
N ALA A 360 -12.44 11.80 -14.86
CA ALA A 360 -13.39 11.73 -15.97
C ALA A 360 -13.91 10.30 -16.20
N LEU A 361 -15.10 10.20 -16.81
CA LEU A 361 -15.49 9.02 -17.56
C LEU A 361 -15.00 9.20 -19.00
N ALA A 362 -14.41 8.17 -19.59
CA ALA A 362 -13.87 8.26 -20.95
C ALA A 362 -14.04 6.97 -21.74
N ARG A 363 -13.84 7.07 -23.07
CA ARG A 363 -13.88 5.92 -23.96
C ARG A 363 -12.67 5.93 -24.88
N PHE A 364 -11.68 5.07 -24.57
CA PHE A 364 -10.44 4.91 -25.33
C PHE A 364 -10.69 3.96 -26.49
N ARG A 365 -10.75 4.45 -27.72
CA ARG A 365 -11.05 3.65 -28.92
C ARG A 365 -12.19 2.64 -28.71
N GLY A 366 -13.28 3.10 -28.14
CA GLY A 366 -14.45 2.25 -27.84
C GLY A 366 -14.43 1.58 -26.46
N GLN A 367 -13.32 1.52 -25.74
CA GLN A 367 -13.23 0.92 -24.41
C GLN A 367 -13.66 1.94 -23.34
N PRO A 368 -14.76 1.69 -22.61
CA PRO A 368 -15.21 2.58 -21.54
C PRO A 368 -14.38 2.37 -20.28
N CYS A 369 -14.07 3.46 -19.56
CA CYS A 369 -13.32 3.43 -18.32
C CYS A 369 -13.57 4.67 -17.46
N VAL A 370 -13.21 4.58 -16.18
CA VAL A 370 -12.93 5.72 -15.31
C VAL A 370 -11.49 6.12 -15.51
N VAL A 371 -11.20 7.43 -15.61
CA VAL A 371 -9.84 7.96 -15.73
C VAL A 371 -9.59 8.90 -14.57
N PHE A 372 -8.47 8.72 -13.90
CA PHE A 372 -7.95 9.63 -12.89
C PHE A 372 -6.46 9.84 -13.10
N GLY A 373 -5.96 11.02 -12.82
CA GLY A 373 -4.51 11.24 -12.89
C GLY A 373 -4.12 12.68 -12.65
N HIS A 374 -2.82 12.88 -12.64
CA HIS A 374 -2.22 14.19 -12.39
C HIS A 374 -2.49 15.15 -13.54
N ASP A 375 -2.87 16.37 -13.20
CA ASP A 375 -2.95 17.49 -14.14
C ASP A 375 -1.66 18.30 -14.08
N ARG A 376 -0.81 18.12 -15.07
CA ARG A 376 0.44 18.85 -15.21
C ARG A 376 0.25 20.37 -15.15
N SER A 377 -0.81 20.88 -15.77
CA SER A 377 -1.10 22.32 -15.80
C SER A 377 -1.56 22.89 -14.46
N GLY A 378 -2.10 22.05 -13.59
CA GLY A 378 -2.54 22.42 -12.24
C GLY A 378 -1.41 22.44 -11.22
N GLN A 379 -0.29 21.75 -11.48
CA GLN A 379 0.86 21.70 -10.58
C GLN A 379 1.79 22.88 -10.86
N ARG A 380 1.92 23.81 -9.91
CA ARG A 380 2.78 25.01 -10.05
C ARG A 380 3.48 25.32 -8.74
N GLY A 381 4.83 25.37 -8.76
CA GLY A 381 5.63 25.64 -7.56
C GLY A 381 5.33 24.64 -6.45
N GLU A 382 4.96 25.13 -5.28
CA GLU A 382 4.60 24.27 -4.14
C GLU A 382 3.16 23.70 -4.21
N HIS A 383 2.37 24.15 -5.18
CA HIS A 383 1.00 23.66 -5.37
C HIS A 383 1.01 22.33 -6.14
N THR A 384 1.05 21.25 -5.40
CA THR A 384 1.13 19.88 -5.89
C THR A 384 0.04 19.01 -5.24
N MET A 385 -0.04 17.74 -5.60
CA MET A 385 -1.08 16.81 -5.16
C MET A 385 -1.21 16.76 -3.64
N GLY A 386 -2.35 17.22 -3.12
CA GLY A 386 -2.67 17.23 -1.69
C GLY A 386 -3.59 16.09 -1.24
N PRO A 387 -3.99 16.08 0.06
CA PRO A 387 -4.92 15.08 0.59
C PRO A 387 -6.27 15.02 -0.12
N ALA A 388 -6.79 16.16 -0.58
CA ALA A 388 -8.05 16.21 -1.34
C ALA A 388 -7.93 15.46 -2.67
N ALA A 389 -6.84 15.63 -3.42
CA ALA A 389 -6.58 14.90 -4.65
C ALA A 389 -6.51 13.38 -4.44
N LEU A 390 -5.91 12.93 -3.34
CA LEU A 390 -5.85 11.51 -2.97
C LEU A 390 -7.25 10.94 -2.62
N ARG A 391 -8.10 11.74 -1.98
CA ARG A 391 -9.51 11.37 -1.76
C ARG A 391 -10.29 11.31 -3.07
N GLU A 392 -10.01 12.21 -4.03
CA GLU A 392 -10.57 12.11 -5.40
C GLU A 392 -10.08 10.85 -6.12
N ALA A 393 -8.80 10.44 -5.93
CA ALA A 393 -8.29 9.16 -6.43
C ALA A 393 -9.10 7.98 -5.89
N ARG A 394 -9.34 7.95 -4.58
CA ARG A 394 -10.17 6.89 -3.95
C ARG A 394 -11.62 6.92 -4.43
N ARG A 395 -12.19 8.10 -4.67
CA ARG A 395 -13.50 8.22 -5.34
C ARG A 395 -13.48 7.60 -6.73
N SER A 396 -12.40 7.79 -7.51
CA SER A 396 -12.28 7.17 -8.84
C SER A 396 -12.25 5.64 -8.77
N MET A 397 -11.59 5.06 -7.76
CA MET A 397 -11.56 3.62 -7.50
C MET A 397 -12.97 3.10 -7.16
N GLN A 398 -13.67 3.79 -6.26
CA GLN A 398 -15.05 3.46 -5.90
C GLN A 398 -15.97 3.53 -7.11
N LEU A 399 -15.91 4.60 -7.92
CA LEU A 399 -16.70 4.73 -9.14
C LEU A 399 -16.43 3.60 -10.14
N ALA A 400 -15.16 3.23 -10.33
CA ALA A 400 -14.78 2.14 -11.21
C ALA A 400 -15.39 0.82 -10.76
N GLN A 401 -15.32 0.52 -9.47
CA GLN A 401 -15.87 -0.69 -8.88
C GLN A 401 -17.41 -0.73 -8.96
N GLU A 402 -18.10 0.33 -8.55
CA GLU A 402 -19.56 0.42 -8.56
C GLU A 402 -20.14 0.34 -9.99
N LEU A 403 -19.50 1.01 -10.94
CA LEU A 403 -19.89 1.00 -12.35
C LEU A 403 -19.37 -0.22 -13.12
N ARG A 404 -18.55 -1.06 -12.50
CA ARG A 404 -17.87 -2.22 -13.12
C ARG A 404 -17.10 -1.81 -14.39
N LEU A 405 -16.43 -0.66 -14.31
CA LEU A 405 -15.60 -0.13 -15.37
C LEU A 405 -14.12 -0.29 -15.02
N PRO A 406 -13.25 -0.52 -16.01
CA PRO A 406 -11.81 -0.40 -15.82
C PRO A 406 -11.42 0.98 -15.29
N LEU A 407 -10.32 1.04 -14.53
CA LEU A 407 -9.72 2.27 -14.06
C LEU A 407 -8.38 2.53 -14.77
N VAL A 408 -8.23 3.72 -15.35
CA VAL A 408 -6.98 4.21 -15.91
C VAL A 408 -6.43 5.30 -15.01
N LEU A 409 -5.20 5.11 -14.55
CA LEU A 409 -4.47 6.02 -13.66
C LEU A 409 -3.30 6.63 -14.44
N VAL A 410 -3.17 7.96 -14.44
CA VAL A 410 -2.09 8.64 -15.16
C VAL A 410 -1.19 9.39 -14.19
N ILE A 411 0.08 9.05 -14.20
CA ILE A 411 1.12 9.58 -13.30
C ILE A 411 1.98 10.58 -14.07
N ASP A 412 1.96 11.83 -13.64
CA ASP A 412 2.86 12.90 -14.11
C ASP A 412 2.94 13.97 -13.03
N THR A 413 3.78 13.75 -12.01
CA THR A 413 3.87 14.62 -10.84
C THR A 413 5.29 14.87 -10.37
N VAL A 414 5.54 16.09 -9.95
CA VAL A 414 6.77 16.49 -9.25
C VAL A 414 6.81 16.01 -7.79
N GLY A 415 5.72 15.46 -7.28
CA GLY A 415 5.57 14.93 -5.93
C GLY A 415 4.26 15.35 -5.26
N ALA A 416 4.04 14.84 -4.05
CA ALA A 416 2.92 15.25 -3.22
C ALA A 416 3.22 16.57 -2.49
N ALA A 417 2.19 17.25 -2.03
CA ALA A 417 2.29 18.54 -1.34
C ALA A 417 3.11 18.44 -0.05
N LEU A 418 4.10 19.31 0.05
CA LEU A 418 5.02 19.38 1.20
C LEU A 418 4.70 20.63 2.02
N SER A 419 3.60 20.61 2.76
CA SER A 419 3.14 21.76 3.53
C SER A 419 2.58 21.35 4.89
N LYS A 420 2.50 22.32 5.80
CA LYS A 420 1.83 22.13 7.08
C LYS A 420 0.41 21.59 6.91
N GLU A 421 -0.36 22.20 6.00
CA GLU A 421 -1.74 21.80 5.74
C GLU A 421 -1.84 20.37 5.24
N ALA A 422 -0.95 19.95 4.35
CA ALA A 422 -0.93 18.59 3.82
C ALA A 422 -0.68 17.55 4.94
N GLU A 423 0.30 17.79 5.82
CA GLU A 423 0.59 16.91 6.95
C GLU A 423 -0.60 16.84 7.93
N GLU A 424 -1.17 17.99 8.31
CA GLU A 424 -2.28 18.09 9.26
C GLU A 424 -3.59 17.52 8.71
N ARG A 425 -3.77 17.47 7.40
CA ARG A 425 -4.91 16.85 6.72
C ARG A 425 -4.67 15.39 6.30
N GLY A 426 -3.58 14.78 6.78
CA GLY A 426 -3.32 13.36 6.66
C GLY A 426 -2.83 12.91 5.29
N LEU A 427 -1.91 13.66 4.64
CA LEU A 427 -1.34 13.30 3.35
C LEU A 427 -0.81 11.86 3.32
N ALA A 428 0.04 11.48 4.27
CA ALA A 428 0.66 10.15 4.32
C ALA A 428 -0.37 9.02 4.48
N PRO A 429 -1.36 9.10 5.41
CA PRO A 429 -2.45 8.14 5.47
C PRO A 429 -3.28 8.02 4.19
N GLU A 430 -3.54 9.12 3.46
CA GLU A 430 -4.29 9.03 2.20
C GLU A 430 -3.47 8.34 1.09
N ILE A 431 -2.15 8.57 1.01
CA ILE A 431 -1.25 7.81 0.13
C ILE A 431 -1.33 6.31 0.45
N ALA A 432 -1.20 5.95 1.73
CA ALA A 432 -1.26 4.57 2.19
C ALA A 432 -2.58 3.88 1.82
N ARG A 433 -3.71 4.58 2.01
CA ARG A 433 -5.05 4.08 1.64
C ARG A 433 -5.19 3.89 0.14
N CYS A 434 -4.73 4.84 -0.68
CA CYS A 434 -4.76 4.69 -2.15
C CYS A 434 -4.01 3.42 -2.60
N ILE A 435 -2.80 3.19 -2.07
CA ILE A 435 -2.01 1.99 -2.39
C ILE A 435 -2.78 0.72 -1.99
N ALA A 436 -3.30 0.68 -0.77
CA ALA A 436 -4.03 -0.47 -0.24
C ALA A 436 -5.31 -0.76 -1.03
N ASP A 437 -6.10 0.27 -1.33
CA ASP A 437 -7.34 0.16 -2.08
C ASP A 437 -7.08 -0.33 -3.51
N LEU A 438 -6.03 0.19 -4.21
CA LEU A 438 -5.67 -0.25 -5.56
C LEU A 438 -5.23 -1.71 -5.63
N VAL A 439 -4.45 -2.18 -4.66
CA VAL A 439 -4.00 -3.59 -4.64
C VAL A 439 -5.18 -4.54 -4.50
N LEU A 440 -6.22 -4.14 -3.76
CA LEU A 440 -7.42 -4.97 -3.53
C LEU A 440 -8.57 -4.70 -4.49
N LEU A 441 -8.47 -3.74 -5.39
CA LEU A 441 -9.58 -3.29 -6.25
C LEU A 441 -10.12 -4.40 -7.16
N ASP A 442 -11.43 -4.61 -7.17
CA ASP A 442 -12.12 -5.63 -7.97
C ASP A 442 -12.54 -5.11 -9.36
N THR A 443 -11.59 -4.50 -10.09
CA THR A 443 -11.81 -4.05 -11.47
C THR A 443 -10.48 -3.99 -12.21
N PRO A 444 -10.47 -4.14 -13.56
CA PRO A 444 -9.26 -3.99 -14.35
C PRO A 444 -8.61 -2.62 -14.16
N THR A 445 -7.30 -2.59 -13.99
CA THR A 445 -6.55 -1.37 -13.75
C THR A 445 -5.36 -1.21 -14.70
N VAL A 446 -5.18 -0.01 -15.25
CA VAL A 446 -4.02 0.37 -16.06
C VAL A 446 -3.42 1.63 -15.46
N SER A 447 -2.14 1.59 -15.08
CA SER A 447 -1.38 2.77 -14.65
C SER A 447 -0.42 3.20 -15.74
N VAL A 448 -0.24 4.51 -15.92
CA VAL A 448 0.58 5.11 -16.99
C VAL A 448 1.56 6.10 -16.39
N LEU A 449 2.85 5.79 -16.43
CA LEU A 449 3.93 6.74 -16.17
C LEU A 449 4.13 7.62 -17.40
N LEU A 450 3.44 8.76 -17.44
CA LEU A 450 3.44 9.64 -18.60
C LEU A 450 4.65 10.58 -18.65
N GLY A 451 5.17 10.95 -17.50
CA GLY A 451 6.32 11.83 -17.33
C GLY A 451 6.98 11.62 -15.97
N GLN A 452 6.96 12.65 -15.12
CA GLN A 452 7.55 12.59 -13.79
C GLN A 452 6.76 11.69 -12.84
N GLY A 453 7.44 10.75 -12.19
CA GLY A 453 6.87 9.86 -11.18
C GLY A 453 7.56 10.03 -9.83
N THR A 454 7.27 11.11 -9.11
CA THR A 454 7.98 11.44 -7.88
C THR A 454 7.20 11.08 -6.63
N GLY A 455 7.85 10.34 -5.73
CA GLY A 455 7.44 10.16 -4.33
C GLY A 455 6.08 9.52 -4.14
N GLY A 456 5.50 9.73 -2.96
CA GLY A 456 4.24 9.10 -2.56
C GLY A 456 3.05 9.45 -3.46
N GLY A 457 3.03 10.64 -4.09
CA GLY A 457 1.99 11.01 -5.04
C GLY A 457 1.95 10.09 -6.28
N ALA A 458 3.12 9.75 -6.82
CA ALA A 458 3.24 8.78 -7.90
C ALA A 458 2.92 7.35 -7.42
N LEU A 459 3.47 6.96 -6.27
CA LEU A 459 3.29 5.62 -5.72
C LEU A 459 1.82 5.30 -5.39
N ALA A 460 1.05 6.31 -4.98
CA ALA A 460 -0.38 6.19 -4.67
C ALA A 460 -1.23 5.74 -5.86
N LEU A 461 -0.75 5.95 -7.10
CA LEU A 461 -1.44 5.61 -8.34
C LEU A 461 -0.75 4.50 -9.15
N LEU A 462 0.36 3.96 -8.64
CA LEU A 462 1.16 2.97 -9.35
C LEU A 462 0.54 1.55 -9.38
N PRO A 463 -0.06 1.03 -8.28
CA PRO A 463 -0.55 -0.34 -8.27
C PRO A 463 -1.62 -0.59 -9.32
N ALA A 464 -1.33 -1.51 -10.27
CA ALA A 464 -2.23 -1.83 -11.37
C ALA A 464 -1.98 -3.23 -11.92
N ASP A 465 -2.92 -3.76 -12.73
CA ASP A 465 -2.76 -5.00 -13.47
C ASP A 465 -1.76 -4.84 -14.62
N ARG A 466 -1.71 -3.63 -15.21
CA ARG A 466 -0.73 -3.23 -16.22
C ARG A 466 -0.18 -1.85 -15.91
N VAL A 467 1.13 -1.71 -16.00
CA VAL A 467 1.82 -0.44 -15.87
C VAL A 467 2.50 -0.12 -17.20
N LEU A 468 2.07 0.97 -17.83
CA LEU A 468 2.66 1.51 -19.04
C LEU A 468 3.60 2.66 -18.68
N ALA A 469 4.62 2.90 -19.50
CA ALA A 469 5.47 4.09 -19.36
C ALA A 469 5.72 4.74 -20.71
N ALA A 470 5.77 6.07 -20.76
CA ALA A 470 6.40 6.79 -21.88
C ALA A 470 7.91 6.54 -21.86
N THR A 471 8.62 6.70 -23.00
CA THR A 471 10.08 6.50 -23.05
C THR A 471 10.83 7.29 -22.00
N HIS A 472 10.42 8.55 -21.79
CA HIS A 472 11.01 9.45 -20.79
C HIS A 472 10.21 9.51 -19.48
N GLY A 473 9.28 8.56 -19.25
CA GLY A 473 8.66 8.35 -17.95
C GLY A 473 9.66 7.76 -16.96
N TRP A 474 9.59 8.20 -15.70
CA TRP A 474 10.48 7.71 -14.66
C TRP A 474 9.77 7.65 -13.30
N LEU A 475 10.32 6.85 -12.37
CA LEU A 475 9.79 6.69 -11.02
C LEU A 475 10.93 6.75 -10.01
N ALA A 476 10.78 7.60 -8.99
CA ALA A 476 11.75 7.71 -7.90
C ALA A 476 11.08 8.05 -6.56
N PRO A 477 11.68 7.65 -5.41
CA PRO A 477 11.14 7.98 -4.08
C PRO A 477 11.14 9.49 -3.79
N LEU A 478 12.05 10.24 -4.40
CA LEU A 478 12.21 11.69 -4.29
C LEU A 478 12.69 12.24 -5.63
N PRO A 479 12.57 13.57 -5.89
CA PRO A 479 13.28 14.18 -7.00
C PRO A 479 14.79 13.87 -6.87
N PRO A 480 15.52 13.61 -7.97
CA PRO A 480 16.95 13.29 -7.89
C PRO A 480 17.79 14.33 -7.15
N GLU A 481 17.41 15.61 -7.21
CA GLU A 481 18.02 16.70 -6.45
C GLU A 481 17.81 16.53 -4.94
N GLY A 482 16.59 16.12 -4.53
CA GLY A 482 16.28 15.83 -3.13
C GLY A 482 17.03 14.59 -2.62
N ALA A 483 17.21 13.59 -3.47
CA ALA A 483 18.03 12.42 -3.17
C ALA A 483 19.51 12.81 -2.98
N SER A 484 20.04 13.68 -3.86
CA SER A 484 21.40 14.25 -3.74
C SER A 484 21.57 14.98 -2.42
N ALA A 485 20.61 15.82 -2.07
CA ALA A 485 20.64 16.58 -0.81
C ALA A 485 20.68 15.69 0.45
N ILE A 486 20.06 14.51 0.39
CA ILE A 486 20.12 13.53 1.50
C ILE A 486 21.49 12.87 1.58
N VAL A 487 22.00 12.38 0.45
CA VAL A 487 23.20 11.54 0.39
C VAL A 487 24.47 12.37 0.48
N TYR A 488 24.55 13.46 -0.33
CA TYR A 488 25.76 14.27 -0.51
C TYR A 488 25.68 15.64 0.17
N ARG A 489 24.50 16.04 0.65
CA ARG A 489 24.22 17.37 1.24
C ARG A 489 24.33 18.53 0.24
N ASP A 490 24.22 18.23 -1.04
CA ASP A 490 24.16 19.17 -2.16
C ASP A 490 23.22 18.63 -3.25
N THR A 491 22.99 19.38 -4.32
CA THR A 491 22.13 18.98 -5.43
C THR A 491 22.91 18.59 -6.69
N CYS A 492 24.25 18.64 -6.64
CA CYS A 492 25.12 18.48 -7.83
C CYS A 492 25.19 17.03 -8.32
N HIS A 493 24.87 16.05 -7.47
CA HIS A 493 24.95 14.62 -7.78
C HIS A 493 23.61 14.03 -8.25
N ALA A 494 22.64 14.90 -8.60
CA ALA A 494 21.30 14.45 -9.01
C ALA A 494 21.34 13.50 -10.22
N ALA A 495 22.17 13.78 -11.24
CA ALA A 495 22.31 12.94 -12.41
C ALA A 495 22.90 11.55 -12.09
N GLU A 496 23.91 11.51 -11.23
CA GLU A 496 24.52 10.26 -10.76
C GLU A 496 23.51 9.40 -10.00
N LEU A 497 22.74 10.02 -9.09
CA LEU A 497 21.72 9.32 -8.31
C LEU A 497 20.55 8.86 -9.16
N ALA A 498 20.13 9.63 -10.16
CA ALA A 498 19.11 9.22 -11.11
C ALA A 498 19.50 7.89 -11.82
N ALA A 499 20.76 7.77 -12.26
CA ALA A 499 21.27 6.55 -12.85
C ALA A 499 21.40 5.42 -11.82
N ALA A 500 21.96 5.71 -10.62
CA ALA A 500 22.18 4.72 -9.58
C ALA A 500 20.90 4.11 -9.04
N GLN A 501 19.81 4.89 -8.97
CA GLN A 501 18.50 4.46 -8.46
C GLN A 501 17.65 3.76 -9.52
N ARG A 502 18.13 3.62 -10.77
CA ARG A 502 17.43 2.90 -11.85
C ARG A 502 15.99 3.42 -12.06
N ILE A 503 15.86 4.74 -12.29
CA ILE A 503 14.54 5.39 -12.32
C ILE A 503 13.86 5.37 -13.68
N ARG A 504 14.59 5.11 -14.80
CA ARG A 504 14.10 5.21 -16.18
C ARG A 504 13.05 4.15 -16.52
N ALA A 505 12.20 4.43 -17.50
CA ALA A 505 11.23 3.46 -18.01
C ALA A 505 11.89 2.12 -18.41
N ALA A 506 13.09 2.15 -19.03
CA ALA A 506 13.83 0.94 -19.39
C ALA A 506 14.30 0.14 -18.17
N ASP A 507 14.77 0.83 -17.12
CA ASP A 507 15.16 0.17 -15.87
C ASP A 507 13.94 -0.44 -15.16
N LEU A 508 12.82 0.29 -15.11
CA LEU A 508 11.57 -0.16 -14.50
C LEU A 508 10.96 -1.36 -15.24
N LEU A 509 11.13 -1.41 -16.58
CA LEU A 509 10.73 -2.57 -17.39
C LEU A 509 11.60 -3.79 -17.04
N ALA A 510 12.92 -3.61 -16.95
CA ALA A 510 13.85 -4.67 -16.57
C ALA A 510 13.60 -5.19 -15.13
N ASP A 511 13.19 -4.30 -14.22
CA ASP A 511 12.88 -4.64 -12.82
C ASP A 511 11.43 -5.18 -12.64
N GLY A 512 10.64 -5.32 -13.72
CA GLY A 512 9.26 -5.84 -13.67
C GLY A 512 8.23 -4.88 -13.07
N ILE A 513 8.59 -3.60 -12.87
CA ILE A 513 7.70 -2.56 -12.36
C ILE A 513 6.79 -2.05 -13.48
N VAL A 514 7.32 -1.91 -14.70
CA VAL A 514 6.62 -1.52 -15.93
C VAL A 514 6.43 -2.76 -16.82
N ASP A 515 5.30 -2.85 -17.52
CA ASP A 515 5.00 -3.95 -18.43
C ASP A 515 5.28 -3.62 -19.90
N ARG A 516 5.13 -2.34 -20.27
CA ARG A 516 5.30 -1.90 -21.66
C ARG A 516 5.70 -0.44 -21.73
N ILE A 517 6.61 -0.12 -22.65
CA ILE A 517 7.03 1.25 -22.95
C ILE A 517 6.33 1.72 -24.25
N VAL A 518 5.74 2.91 -24.20
CA VAL A 518 5.16 3.61 -25.36
C VAL A 518 6.19 4.58 -25.88
N VAL A 519 6.69 4.31 -27.08
CA VAL A 519 7.82 5.03 -27.66
C VAL A 519 7.50 6.48 -28.00
N GLU A 520 8.40 7.39 -27.68
CA GLU A 520 8.43 8.79 -28.09
C GLU A 520 9.42 8.99 -29.26
N LYS A 521 9.18 9.98 -30.18
CA LYS A 521 9.95 10.14 -31.40
C LYS A 521 10.36 11.60 -31.66
N PRO A 522 11.50 12.08 -31.18
CA PRO A 522 12.33 11.53 -30.10
C PRO A 522 11.73 11.84 -28.72
N ASP A 523 10.92 12.89 -28.60
CA ASP A 523 10.23 13.36 -27.38
C ASP A 523 8.74 13.60 -27.70
N ALA A 524 7.89 13.33 -26.72
CA ALA A 524 6.46 13.56 -26.82
C ALA A 524 6.10 15.04 -27.11
N ALA A 525 6.95 15.99 -26.71
CA ALA A 525 6.75 17.40 -27.03
C ALA A 525 6.94 17.73 -28.50
N ASP A 526 7.77 16.96 -29.22
CA ASP A 526 8.05 17.16 -30.65
C ASP A 526 6.94 16.54 -31.54
N GLU A 527 6.13 15.62 -30.99
CA GLU A 527 5.03 14.95 -31.69
C GLU A 527 3.77 14.81 -30.79
N PRO A 528 3.27 15.87 -30.16
CA PRO A 528 2.31 15.78 -29.05
C PRO A 528 1.00 15.06 -29.41
N VAL A 529 0.52 15.24 -30.63
CA VAL A 529 -0.73 14.60 -31.09
C VAL A 529 -0.50 13.12 -31.41
N GLU A 530 0.58 12.80 -32.12
CA GLU A 530 0.86 11.41 -32.52
C GLU A 530 1.27 10.55 -31.32
N PHE A 531 2.06 11.10 -30.41
CA PHE A 531 2.35 10.43 -29.13
C PHE A 531 1.08 10.17 -28.33
N ALA A 532 0.20 11.19 -28.16
CA ALA A 532 -1.06 11.03 -27.45
C ALA A 532 -1.96 9.97 -28.10
N ARG A 533 -2.01 9.90 -29.44
CA ARG A 533 -2.75 8.85 -30.17
C ARG A 533 -2.17 7.46 -29.96
N ARG A 534 -0.83 7.30 -29.93
CA ARG A 534 -0.18 6.02 -29.61
C ARG A 534 -0.50 5.59 -28.19
N MET A 535 -0.35 6.49 -27.23
CA MET A 535 -0.66 6.19 -25.83
C MET A 535 -2.13 5.76 -25.65
N VAL A 536 -3.08 6.50 -26.24
CA VAL A 536 -4.51 6.17 -26.21
C VAL A 536 -4.79 4.82 -26.86
N ALA A 537 -4.07 4.47 -27.95
CA ALA A 537 -4.19 3.18 -28.60
C ALA A 537 -3.72 2.04 -27.69
N THR A 538 -2.54 2.20 -27.10
CA THR A 538 -1.95 1.20 -26.18
C THR A 538 -2.82 1.00 -24.95
N ILE A 539 -3.33 2.07 -24.34
CA ILE A 539 -4.29 1.96 -23.22
C ILE A 539 -5.53 1.16 -23.64
N ALA A 540 -6.08 1.42 -24.84
CA ALA A 540 -7.27 0.71 -25.32
C ALA A 540 -7.00 -0.79 -25.55
N GLU A 541 -5.83 -1.14 -26.04
CA GLU A 541 -5.39 -2.54 -26.21
C GLU A 541 -5.31 -3.26 -24.86
N GLU A 542 -4.67 -2.66 -23.85
CA GLU A 542 -4.57 -3.24 -22.51
C GLU A 542 -5.95 -3.36 -21.84
N LEU A 543 -6.81 -2.33 -21.97
CA LEU A 543 -8.17 -2.39 -21.43
C LEU A 543 -8.99 -3.53 -22.07
N ALA A 544 -8.86 -3.72 -23.39
CA ALA A 544 -9.54 -4.82 -24.08
C ALA A 544 -9.05 -6.19 -23.60
N ALA A 545 -7.74 -6.35 -23.42
CA ALA A 545 -7.14 -7.59 -22.92
C ALA A 545 -7.55 -7.89 -21.48
N LEU A 546 -7.51 -6.91 -20.58
CA LEU A 546 -7.84 -7.09 -19.17
C LEU A 546 -9.34 -7.38 -18.94
N ARG A 547 -10.23 -6.78 -19.73
CA ARG A 547 -11.68 -7.04 -19.63
C ARG A 547 -12.08 -8.47 -19.99
N ALA A 548 -11.23 -9.22 -20.66
CA ALA A 548 -11.45 -10.63 -20.98
C ALA A 548 -11.09 -11.58 -19.81
N VAL A 549 -10.48 -11.06 -18.74
CA VAL A 549 -10.04 -11.83 -17.58
C VAL A 549 -11.01 -11.61 -16.40
N PRO A 550 -11.41 -12.67 -15.65
CA PRO A 550 -12.22 -12.53 -14.45
C PRO A 550 -11.59 -11.61 -13.39
N ALA A 551 -12.40 -10.85 -12.66
CA ALA A 551 -11.92 -9.83 -11.73
C ALA A 551 -11.12 -10.42 -10.55
N ASP A 552 -11.52 -11.60 -10.06
CA ASP A 552 -10.82 -12.32 -9.00
C ASP A 552 -9.45 -12.84 -9.45
N GLU A 553 -9.32 -13.30 -10.70
CA GLU A 553 -8.04 -13.68 -11.29
C GLU A 553 -7.12 -12.45 -11.46
N LEU A 554 -7.65 -11.31 -11.91
CA LEU A 554 -6.89 -10.05 -12.01
C LEU A 554 -6.38 -9.61 -10.65
N ARG A 555 -7.24 -9.60 -9.63
CA ARG A 555 -6.83 -9.23 -8.27
C ARG A 555 -5.74 -10.15 -7.74
N ALA A 556 -5.91 -11.46 -7.87
CA ALA A 556 -4.91 -12.45 -7.45
C ALA A 556 -3.58 -12.27 -8.20
N ALA A 557 -3.62 -12.04 -9.51
CA ALA A 557 -2.44 -11.80 -10.33
C ALA A 557 -1.73 -10.50 -9.93
N ARG A 558 -2.48 -9.42 -9.63
CA ARG A 558 -1.94 -8.14 -9.16
C ARG A 558 -1.25 -8.31 -7.80
N GLN A 559 -1.87 -8.98 -6.86
CA GLN A 559 -1.26 -9.27 -5.55
C GLN A 559 0.03 -10.09 -5.71
N ALA A 560 -0.01 -11.15 -6.51
CA ALA A 560 1.15 -11.98 -6.79
C ALA A 560 2.28 -11.22 -7.51
N ARG A 561 1.94 -10.27 -8.41
CA ARG A 561 2.91 -9.39 -9.06
C ARG A 561 3.71 -8.58 -8.04
N TYR A 562 3.01 -7.83 -7.18
CA TYR A 562 3.69 -7.00 -6.18
C TYR A 562 4.38 -7.84 -5.10
N ARG A 563 3.87 -9.04 -4.78
CA ARG A 563 4.51 -9.99 -3.87
C ARG A 563 5.90 -10.43 -4.35
N ARG A 564 6.08 -10.61 -5.64
CA ARG A 564 7.35 -11.05 -6.24
C ARG A 564 8.38 -9.93 -6.46
N LEU A 565 7.97 -8.66 -6.47
CA LEU A 565 8.89 -7.54 -6.73
C LEU A 565 10.08 -7.54 -5.76
N GLY A 566 11.29 -7.46 -6.33
CA GLY A 566 12.55 -7.46 -5.60
C GLY A 566 13.05 -8.83 -5.16
N THR A 567 12.35 -9.93 -5.46
CA THR A 567 12.86 -11.30 -5.26
C THR A 567 13.57 -11.79 -6.54
N ALA A 568 14.42 -12.83 -6.41
CA ALA A 568 15.12 -13.41 -7.56
C ALA A 568 14.16 -13.87 -8.68
N ASP A 569 12.94 -14.26 -8.33
CA ASP A 569 11.88 -14.70 -9.26
C ASP A 569 11.24 -13.55 -10.04
N SER A 570 11.56 -12.29 -9.72
CA SER A 570 11.00 -11.12 -10.41
C SER A 570 11.72 -10.78 -11.72
N LEU A 571 12.88 -11.36 -11.98
CA LEU A 571 13.64 -11.10 -13.20
C LEU A 571 13.06 -11.91 -14.37
N PRO A 572 12.74 -11.31 -15.53
CA PRO A 572 12.30 -12.04 -16.70
C PRO A 572 13.43 -12.96 -17.17
N GLY A 573 13.25 -14.28 -17.02
CA GLY A 573 14.19 -15.30 -17.45
C GLY A 573 14.70 -16.27 -16.37
N SER A 574 14.35 -16.09 -15.10
CA SER A 574 14.66 -17.09 -14.07
C SER A 574 13.59 -18.20 -14.11
N THR A 575 13.79 -19.20 -14.94
CA THR A 575 13.17 -20.52 -14.73
C THR A 575 13.86 -21.14 -13.55
N ALA A 576 13.11 -21.46 -12.50
CA ALA A 576 13.60 -22.26 -11.38
C ALA A 576 14.18 -23.57 -11.95
N GLU A 577 15.48 -23.80 -11.75
CA GLU A 577 16.11 -25.09 -11.86
C GLU A 577 15.79 -25.96 -10.63
#